data_f83edf0a3957136c050533865308eff9
#
_entry.id   f83edf0a3957136c050533865308eff9
#
_cell.length_a   1.000
_cell.length_b   1.000
_cell.length_c   1.000
_cell.angle_alpha   90.00
_cell.angle_beta   90.00
_cell.angle_gamma   90.00
#
_symmetry.space_group_name_H-M   'P 1'
#
loop_
_entity.id
_entity.type
_entity.pdbx_description
1 polymer ?
#
loop_
_entity_poly.entity_id
_entity_poly.type
_entity_poly.pdbx_seq_one_letter_code
_entity_poly.pdbx_strand_id
1 'polypeptide(L)'
;MKSLENSVWENNSGVEGNWKEAGRNIIMPYLEESYDVVVVGAGHAGCEAALACARLGLETIVFTVSVDSIALMPCNPNIGGSSKGHLVRELDALGGEMGKNIDKTFIQSKMLNESKGPAVHSLRAQADKQDYSRRMRHTLENTDHLTIRQAEVSEIIVEDHKITGVKTYSGAVYHAKAVVLATGTYLKARCIYGDVSNATGPNGLQPANHLTDSLIANGIEMFRFKTGTPARADRRSIDFSKMEEQFG
;
A
#
# COMPACT_ATOMS: atom_id res chain seq x y z
N MET A 1 20.52 -44.18 -14.39
CA MET A 1 20.68 -42.77 -14.05
C MET A 1 21.45 -42.08 -15.17
N LYS A 2 20.76 -41.62 -16.18
CA LYS A 2 21.29 -40.74 -17.24
C LYS A 2 20.15 -39.82 -17.68
N SER A 3 20.39 -38.52 -17.50
CA SER A 3 19.93 -37.36 -18.24
C SER A 3 18.42 -37.23 -18.55
N LEU A 4 17.75 -36.44 -17.71
CA LEU A 4 16.49 -35.73 -17.98
C LEU A 4 16.74 -34.21 -18.08
N GLU A 5 17.85 -33.79 -18.68
CA GLU A 5 18.26 -32.39 -18.71
C GLU A 5 18.39 -31.79 -20.09
N ASN A 6 17.75 -32.29 -21.14
CA ASN A 6 17.92 -31.64 -22.47
C ASN A 6 16.68 -31.74 -23.39
N SER A 7 15.44 -31.62 -22.92
CA SER A 7 14.30 -31.71 -23.82
C SER A 7 13.28 -30.57 -23.80
N VAL A 8 13.58 -29.44 -23.17
CA VAL A 8 12.64 -28.30 -23.11
C VAL A 8 13.06 -27.11 -23.99
N TRP A 9 14.27 -27.09 -24.54
CA TRP A 9 14.80 -25.93 -25.27
C TRP A 9 15.07 -26.13 -26.78
N GLU A 10 14.74 -27.28 -27.37
CA GLU A 10 15.07 -27.57 -28.78
C GLU A 10 13.91 -27.51 -29.78
N ASN A 11 12.82 -26.78 -29.52
CA ASN A 11 11.78 -26.58 -30.54
C ASN A 11 11.35 -25.12 -30.66
N ASN A 12 12.29 -24.23 -30.92
CA ASN A 12 12.00 -22.93 -31.54
C ASN A 12 13.15 -22.51 -32.48
N SER A 13 13.48 -23.35 -33.44
CA SER A 13 14.36 -23.00 -34.56
C SER A 13 13.59 -22.11 -35.56
N GLY A 14 13.44 -20.83 -35.21
CA GLY A 14 12.80 -19.86 -36.09
C GLY A 14 13.00 -18.40 -35.72
N VAL A 15 13.68 -18.12 -34.61
CA VAL A 15 14.00 -16.73 -34.22
C VAL A 15 15.46 -16.64 -33.79
N GLU A 16 16.38 -16.88 -34.73
CA GLU A 16 17.72 -16.30 -34.63
C GLU A 16 17.62 -14.81 -34.97
N GLY A 17 16.94 -14.07 -34.14
CA GLY A 17 16.97 -12.62 -34.12
C GLY A 17 18.32 -12.15 -33.57
N ASN A 18 19.02 -11.43 -34.37
CA ASN A 18 20.33 -10.85 -34.09
C ASN A 18 20.26 -9.87 -32.92
N TRP A 19 20.42 -10.38 -31.69
CA TRP A 19 20.33 -9.59 -30.45
C TRP A 19 21.33 -8.42 -30.38
N LYS A 20 22.32 -8.37 -31.30
CA LYS A 20 23.27 -7.26 -31.40
C LYS A 20 22.72 -6.02 -32.13
N GLU A 21 21.65 -6.14 -32.91
CA GLU A 21 20.99 -5.01 -33.55
C GLU A 21 19.78 -4.47 -32.77
N ALA A 22 19.28 -5.19 -31.77
CA ALA A 22 18.20 -4.77 -30.90
C ALA A 22 18.53 -3.58 -29.96
N GLY A 23 19.76 -3.08 -29.98
CA GLY A 23 20.21 -1.91 -29.21
C GLY A 23 19.80 -0.55 -29.76
N ARG A 24 19.04 -0.49 -30.85
CA ARG A 24 18.57 0.77 -31.44
C ARG A 24 17.07 0.71 -31.73
N ASN A 25 16.30 1.38 -30.87
CA ASN A 25 14.90 1.79 -31.11
C ASN A 25 13.89 0.67 -31.39
N ILE A 26 13.82 -0.35 -30.56
CA ILE A 26 12.52 -0.99 -30.35
C ILE A 26 11.73 0.00 -29.51
N ILE A 27 10.96 0.87 -30.17
CA ILE A 27 9.82 1.53 -29.55
C ILE A 27 8.83 0.40 -29.29
N MET A 28 8.98 -0.28 -28.15
CA MET A 28 7.87 -1.10 -27.63
C MET A 28 6.70 -0.15 -27.50
N PRO A 29 5.52 -0.46 -28.05
CA PRO A 29 4.35 0.33 -27.73
C PRO A 29 4.23 0.27 -26.21
N TYR A 30 4.39 1.43 -25.55
CA TYR A 30 4.16 1.52 -24.09
C TYR A 30 2.73 1.07 -23.84
N LEU A 31 2.52 0.31 -22.79
CA LEU A 31 1.17 0.00 -22.36
C LEU A 31 0.51 1.33 -21.98
N GLU A 32 -0.58 1.65 -22.63
CA GLU A 32 -1.42 2.80 -22.33
C GLU A 32 -2.82 2.31 -21.97
N GLU A 33 -3.29 2.70 -20.82
CA GLU A 33 -4.63 2.39 -20.31
C GLU A 33 -5.28 3.69 -19.81
N SER A 34 -6.61 3.73 -19.75
CA SER A 34 -7.36 4.89 -19.28
C SER A 34 -8.34 4.51 -18.18
N TYR A 35 -8.39 5.34 -17.15
CA TYR A 35 -9.26 5.19 -15.99
C TYR A 35 -9.89 6.53 -15.62
N ASP A 36 -10.94 6.52 -14.81
CA ASP A 36 -11.45 7.76 -14.21
C ASP A 36 -10.53 8.24 -13.09
N VAL A 37 -10.07 7.30 -12.23
CA VAL A 37 -9.24 7.60 -11.07
C VAL A 37 -8.06 6.65 -10.97
N VAL A 38 -6.89 7.21 -10.74
CA VAL A 38 -5.69 6.47 -10.35
C VAL A 38 -5.44 6.69 -8.86
N VAL A 39 -5.23 5.61 -8.11
CA VAL A 39 -4.81 5.66 -6.70
C VAL A 39 -3.39 5.13 -6.58
N VAL A 40 -2.47 5.91 -6.03
CA VAL A 40 -1.06 5.54 -5.87
C VAL A 40 -0.79 5.15 -4.42
N GLY A 41 -0.66 3.85 -4.19
CA GLY A 41 -0.45 3.24 -2.89
C GLY A 41 -1.70 2.54 -2.36
N ALA A 42 -1.59 1.25 -2.02
CA ALA A 42 -2.65 0.42 -1.45
C ALA A 42 -2.45 0.19 0.08
N GLY A 43 -2.04 1.22 0.80
CA GLY A 43 -2.14 1.30 2.25
C GLY A 43 -3.59 1.56 2.68
N HIS A 44 -3.84 1.80 3.98
CA HIS A 44 -5.19 2.00 4.48
C HIS A 44 -5.94 3.12 3.73
N ALA A 45 -5.32 4.28 3.57
CA ALA A 45 -5.94 5.41 2.87
C ALA A 45 -6.19 5.11 1.39
N GLY A 46 -5.25 4.44 0.71
CA GLY A 46 -5.42 4.07 -0.69
C GLY A 46 -6.50 3.03 -0.92
N CYS A 47 -6.62 2.04 -0.03
CA CYS A 47 -7.71 1.06 -0.09
C CYS A 47 -9.09 1.75 0.03
N GLU A 48 -9.25 2.66 0.99
CA GLU A 48 -10.50 3.40 1.18
C GLU A 48 -10.81 4.29 -0.01
N ALA A 49 -9.83 5.02 -0.53
CA ALA A 49 -10.00 5.87 -1.72
C ALA A 49 -10.41 5.04 -2.95
N ALA A 50 -9.73 3.91 -3.19
CA ALA A 50 -10.01 3.05 -4.32
C ALA A 50 -11.41 2.43 -4.23
N LEU A 51 -11.80 1.92 -3.05
CA LEU A 51 -13.14 1.37 -2.82
C LEU A 51 -14.23 2.43 -2.94
N ALA A 52 -14.00 3.64 -2.44
CA ALA A 52 -14.96 4.73 -2.56
C ALA A 52 -15.20 5.10 -4.02
N CYS A 53 -14.14 5.28 -4.80
CA CYS A 53 -14.25 5.60 -6.22
C CYS A 53 -14.96 4.49 -7.02
N ALA A 54 -14.56 3.24 -6.82
CA ALA A 54 -15.15 2.10 -7.50
C ALA A 54 -16.65 1.91 -7.16
N ARG A 55 -17.03 2.09 -5.88
CA ARG A 55 -18.42 2.02 -5.44
C ARG A 55 -19.29 3.16 -5.98
N LEU A 56 -18.71 4.26 -6.41
CA LEU A 56 -19.37 5.32 -7.16
C LEU A 56 -19.50 5.02 -8.66
N GLY A 57 -19.03 3.85 -9.11
CA GLY A 57 -19.08 3.44 -10.52
C GLY A 57 -17.98 4.07 -11.39
N LEU A 58 -16.89 4.56 -10.78
CA LEU A 58 -15.75 5.11 -11.49
C LEU A 58 -14.75 3.99 -11.80
N GLU A 59 -14.31 3.90 -13.04
CA GLU A 59 -13.22 3.00 -13.42
C GLU A 59 -11.94 3.43 -12.72
N THR A 60 -11.52 2.62 -11.76
CA THR A 60 -10.46 2.96 -10.80
C THR A 60 -9.33 1.95 -10.88
N ILE A 61 -8.09 2.44 -10.88
CA ILE A 61 -6.91 1.60 -10.73
C ILE A 61 -6.14 1.99 -9.48
N VAL A 62 -5.72 1.00 -8.68
CA VAL A 62 -4.86 1.20 -7.53
C VAL A 62 -3.51 0.54 -7.73
N PHE A 63 -2.44 1.32 -7.51
CA PHE A 63 -1.06 0.85 -7.60
C PHE A 63 -0.50 0.50 -6.23
N THR A 64 0.26 -0.58 -6.19
CA THR A 64 1.04 -0.97 -5.02
C THR A 64 2.41 -1.51 -5.42
N VAL A 65 3.43 -1.31 -4.60
CA VAL A 65 4.76 -1.92 -4.82
C VAL A 65 4.76 -3.42 -4.55
N SER A 66 3.77 -3.92 -3.80
CA SER A 66 3.56 -5.35 -3.56
C SER A 66 2.11 -5.62 -3.19
N VAL A 67 1.47 -6.53 -3.90
CA VAL A 67 0.08 -6.95 -3.61
C VAL A 67 -0.05 -7.65 -2.25
N ASP A 68 1.04 -8.26 -1.77
CA ASP A 68 1.07 -8.90 -0.44
C ASP A 68 1.21 -7.90 0.71
N SER A 69 1.42 -6.62 0.40
CA SER A 69 1.51 -5.52 1.37
C SER A 69 0.26 -4.63 1.40
N ILE A 70 -0.81 -5.01 0.72
CA ILE A 70 -2.09 -4.27 0.76
C ILE A 70 -2.59 -4.17 2.19
N ALA A 71 -2.92 -2.96 2.64
CA ALA A 71 -3.39 -2.66 4.00
C ALA A 71 -2.49 -3.22 5.11
N LEU A 72 -1.19 -3.33 4.85
CA LEU A 72 -0.22 -3.84 5.82
C LEU A 72 -0.14 -2.94 7.04
N MET A 73 -0.03 -3.56 8.22
CA MET A 73 0.15 -2.88 9.51
C MET A 73 1.60 -3.05 10.01
N PRO A 74 2.56 -2.28 9.50
CA PRO A 74 3.99 -2.51 9.82
C PRO A 74 4.37 -2.04 11.23
N CYS A 75 3.63 -1.11 11.80
CA CYS A 75 3.87 -0.58 13.14
C CYS A 75 3.05 -1.34 14.19
N ASN A 76 2.01 -0.73 14.72
CA ASN A 76 1.09 -1.35 15.67
C ASN A 76 -0.09 -1.96 14.91
N PRO A 77 -0.36 -3.26 15.04
CA PRO A 77 -1.47 -3.89 14.35
C PRO A 77 -2.79 -3.60 15.08
N ASN A 78 -3.21 -2.35 15.07
CA ASN A 78 -4.47 -1.93 15.67
C ASN A 78 -5.16 -0.85 14.84
N ILE A 79 -6.48 -0.81 14.95
CA ILE A 79 -7.36 0.22 14.39
C ILE A 79 -8.00 0.99 15.55
N GLY A 80 -8.14 2.30 15.37
CA GLY A 80 -8.70 3.18 16.38
C GLY A 80 -7.69 3.64 17.44
N GLY A 81 -8.16 3.82 18.67
CA GLY A 81 -7.39 4.42 19.75
C GLY A 81 -7.61 5.91 19.90
N SER A 82 -6.91 6.55 20.83
CA SER A 82 -7.07 7.97 21.14
C SER A 82 -6.92 8.84 19.87
N SER A 83 -7.88 9.72 19.64
CA SER A 83 -8.01 10.62 18.47
C SER A 83 -8.14 9.92 17.11
N LYS A 84 -8.00 8.60 17.04
CA LYS A 84 -8.12 7.82 15.80
C LYS A 84 -9.46 7.09 15.68
N GLY A 85 -10.01 6.60 16.80
CA GLY A 85 -11.28 5.89 16.81
C GLY A 85 -12.46 6.72 16.30
N HIS A 86 -12.44 8.03 16.53
CA HIS A 86 -13.43 8.95 16.01
C HIS A 86 -13.39 9.01 14.47
N LEU A 87 -12.21 9.15 13.89
CA LEU A 87 -12.02 9.17 12.43
C LEU A 87 -12.46 7.84 11.78
N VAL A 88 -12.19 6.71 12.43
CA VAL A 88 -12.66 5.40 11.93
C VAL A 88 -14.18 5.34 11.90
N ARG A 89 -14.86 5.86 12.92
CA ARG A 89 -16.34 5.92 12.96
C ARG A 89 -16.93 6.85 11.90
N GLU A 90 -16.30 8.00 11.67
CA GLU A 90 -16.69 8.91 10.59
C GLU A 90 -16.55 8.25 9.22
N LEU A 91 -15.42 7.56 9.00
CA LEU A 91 -15.19 6.80 7.79
C LEU A 91 -16.20 5.68 7.60
N ASP A 92 -16.50 4.93 8.65
CA ASP A 92 -17.50 3.85 8.64
C ASP A 92 -18.90 4.39 8.32
N ALA A 93 -19.29 5.54 8.89
CA ALA A 93 -20.57 6.21 8.61
C ALA A 93 -20.68 6.62 7.13
N LEU A 94 -19.58 6.86 6.44
CA LEU A 94 -19.54 7.14 5.00
C LEU A 94 -19.47 5.86 4.14
N GLY A 95 -19.54 4.68 4.75
CA GLY A 95 -19.51 3.39 4.05
C GLY A 95 -18.12 2.80 3.85
N GLY A 96 -17.10 3.31 4.56
CA GLY A 96 -15.72 2.80 4.52
C GLY A 96 -15.60 1.32 4.88
N GLU A 97 -14.47 0.75 4.56
CA GLU A 97 -14.22 -0.70 4.73
C GLU A 97 -13.41 -1.01 6.00
N MET A 98 -12.66 -0.05 6.52
CA MET A 98 -11.75 -0.25 7.66
C MET A 98 -12.48 -0.79 8.89
N GLY A 99 -13.64 -0.21 9.25
CA GLY A 99 -14.49 -0.66 10.36
C GLY A 99 -14.96 -2.09 10.15
N LYS A 100 -15.51 -2.38 8.99
CA LYS A 100 -16.02 -3.72 8.62
C LYS A 100 -14.92 -4.78 8.61
N ASN A 101 -13.73 -4.42 8.17
CA ASN A 101 -12.61 -5.33 8.11
C ASN A 101 -12.03 -5.63 9.50
N ILE A 102 -11.88 -4.60 10.36
CA ILE A 102 -11.39 -4.82 11.72
C ILE A 102 -12.37 -5.63 12.58
N ASP A 103 -13.68 -5.44 12.40
CA ASP A 103 -14.71 -6.24 13.11
C ASP A 103 -14.62 -7.74 12.84
N LYS A 104 -14.01 -8.13 11.74
CA LYS A 104 -13.82 -9.54 11.35
C LYS A 104 -12.43 -10.08 11.71
N THR A 105 -11.50 -9.23 12.10
CA THR A 105 -10.07 -9.59 12.24
C THR A 105 -9.46 -9.13 13.56
N PHE A 106 -10.25 -8.54 14.45
CA PHE A 106 -9.73 -8.15 15.76
C PHE A 106 -9.48 -9.37 16.65
N ILE A 107 -8.45 -9.28 17.47
CA ILE A 107 -8.09 -10.26 18.51
C ILE A 107 -8.36 -9.71 19.93
N GLN A 108 -8.47 -8.40 20.06
CA GLN A 108 -8.87 -7.70 21.27
C GLN A 108 -9.52 -6.38 20.92
N SER A 109 -10.60 -6.02 21.59
CA SER A 109 -11.25 -4.72 21.49
C SER A 109 -11.37 -4.10 22.86
N LYS A 110 -10.89 -2.86 23.02
CA LYS A 110 -10.87 -2.16 24.32
C LYS A 110 -11.23 -0.70 24.18
N MET A 111 -12.08 -0.22 25.07
CA MET A 111 -12.33 1.21 25.22
C MET A 111 -11.18 1.87 25.99
N LEU A 112 -10.65 2.97 25.45
CA LEU A 112 -9.62 3.78 26.09
C LEU A 112 -10.23 5.06 26.65
N ASN A 113 -9.56 5.63 27.68
CA ASN A 113 -9.90 6.91 28.30
C ASN A 113 -11.27 6.94 29.01
N GLU A 114 -11.79 5.81 29.47
CA GLU A 114 -13.10 5.74 30.16
C GLU A 114 -13.18 6.66 31.38
N SER A 115 -12.06 6.84 32.09
CA SER A 115 -11.97 7.73 33.25
C SER A 115 -11.99 9.23 32.90
N LYS A 116 -11.88 9.59 31.62
CA LYS A 116 -11.74 11.00 31.16
C LYS A 116 -13.01 11.59 30.56
N GLY A 117 -14.10 10.85 30.59
CA GLY A 117 -15.40 11.29 30.09
C GLY A 117 -15.67 10.89 28.64
N PRO A 118 -16.97 10.89 28.25
CA PRO A 118 -17.44 10.29 26.97
C PRO A 118 -16.84 10.90 25.73
N ALA A 119 -16.54 12.20 25.73
CA ALA A 119 -16.00 12.90 24.56
C ALA A 119 -14.63 12.39 24.09
N VAL A 120 -13.88 11.73 24.96
CA VAL A 120 -12.55 11.18 24.64
C VAL A 120 -12.50 9.66 24.69
N HIS A 121 -13.63 9.00 24.91
CA HIS A 121 -13.74 7.55 24.83
C HIS A 121 -13.36 7.11 23.42
N SER A 122 -12.40 6.23 23.31
CA SER A 122 -11.82 5.82 22.02
C SER A 122 -11.67 4.32 21.98
N LEU A 123 -12.45 3.68 21.11
CA LEU A 123 -12.31 2.25 20.85
C LEU A 123 -11.00 1.99 20.13
N ARG A 124 -10.26 1.00 20.61
CA ARG A 124 -9.07 0.44 19.96
C ARG A 124 -9.23 -1.06 19.80
N ALA A 125 -9.15 -1.53 18.57
CA ALA A 125 -9.17 -2.93 18.23
C ALA A 125 -7.76 -3.38 17.80
N GLN A 126 -7.22 -4.39 18.49
CA GLN A 126 -5.98 -5.06 18.10
C GLN A 126 -6.31 -6.07 17.00
N ALA A 127 -5.57 -6.03 15.90
CA ALA A 127 -5.84 -6.86 14.72
C ALA A 127 -4.91 -8.07 14.62
N ASP A 128 -5.43 -9.18 14.09
CA ASP A 128 -4.59 -10.10 13.34
C ASP A 128 -4.18 -9.39 12.03
N LYS A 129 -2.93 -8.94 11.98
CA LYS A 129 -2.47 -8.11 10.86
C LYS A 129 -2.43 -8.84 9.52
N GLN A 130 -2.24 -10.16 9.54
CA GLN A 130 -2.19 -10.96 8.31
C GLN A 130 -3.59 -11.21 7.79
N ASP A 131 -4.52 -11.55 8.66
CA ASP A 131 -5.92 -11.73 8.29
C ASP A 131 -6.54 -10.40 7.82
N TYR A 132 -6.25 -9.28 8.50
CA TYR A 132 -6.70 -7.96 8.09
C TYR A 132 -6.25 -7.60 6.66
N SER A 133 -4.97 -7.78 6.36
CA SER A 133 -4.39 -7.52 5.04
C SER A 133 -5.01 -8.43 3.97
N ARG A 134 -5.09 -9.74 4.24
CA ARG A 134 -5.68 -10.72 3.33
C ARG A 134 -7.13 -10.41 2.99
N ARG A 135 -7.93 -10.05 3.99
CA ARG A 135 -9.35 -9.72 3.79
C ARG A 135 -9.54 -8.42 3.04
N MET A 136 -8.75 -7.38 3.34
CA MET A 136 -8.79 -6.13 2.60
C MET A 136 -8.43 -6.36 1.13
N ARG A 137 -7.37 -7.13 0.86
CA ARG A 137 -7.01 -7.52 -0.50
C ARG A 137 -8.15 -8.25 -1.21
N HIS A 138 -8.76 -9.23 -0.55
CA HIS A 138 -9.91 -9.96 -1.10
C HIS A 138 -11.10 -9.01 -1.41
N THR A 139 -11.37 -8.05 -0.55
CA THR A 139 -12.41 -7.03 -0.80
C THR A 139 -12.10 -6.21 -2.06
N LEU A 140 -10.85 -5.73 -2.20
CA LEU A 140 -10.45 -4.98 -3.39
C LEU A 140 -10.55 -5.82 -4.68
N GLU A 141 -10.08 -7.08 -4.64
CA GLU A 141 -10.09 -8.00 -5.77
C GLU A 141 -11.50 -8.37 -6.27
N ASN A 142 -12.50 -8.27 -5.39
CA ASN A 142 -13.90 -8.59 -5.68
C ASN A 142 -14.80 -7.35 -5.79
N THR A 143 -14.24 -6.17 -5.94
CA THR A 143 -14.98 -4.93 -6.12
C THR A 143 -15.04 -4.59 -7.61
N ASP A 144 -16.25 -4.45 -8.15
CA ASP A 144 -16.47 -4.02 -9.53
C ASP A 144 -15.83 -2.64 -9.76
N HIS A 145 -15.43 -2.35 -10.99
CA HIS A 145 -14.77 -1.10 -11.40
C HIS A 145 -13.42 -0.83 -10.72
N LEU A 146 -12.80 -1.84 -10.11
CA LEU A 146 -11.52 -1.70 -9.43
C LEU A 146 -10.45 -2.64 -9.99
N THR A 147 -9.39 -2.07 -10.53
CA THR A 147 -8.19 -2.80 -10.98
C THR A 147 -7.05 -2.61 -9.99
N ILE A 148 -6.37 -3.70 -9.63
CA ILE A 148 -5.16 -3.67 -8.80
C ILE A 148 -3.95 -3.91 -9.71
N ARG A 149 -2.93 -3.06 -9.59
CA ARG A 149 -1.70 -3.23 -10.35
C ARG A 149 -0.48 -3.16 -9.43
N GLN A 150 0.37 -4.19 -9.51
CA GLN A 150 1.67 -4.14 -8.84
C GLN A 150 2.68 -3.43 -9.74
N ALA A 151 2.96 -2.18 -9.42
CA ALA A 151 3.99 -1.38 -10.07
C ALA A 151 4.35 -0.17 -9.19
N GLU A 152 5.58 0.34 -9.35
CA GLU A 152 5.98 1.63 -8.79
C GLU A 152 5.58 2.74 -9.78
N VAL A 153 4.77 3.68 -9.32
CA VAL A 153 4.50 4.93 -10.05
C VAL A 153 5.69 5.86 -9.84
N SER A 154 6.27 6.32 -10.93
CA SER A 154 7.47 7.17 -10.93
C SER A 154 7.19 8.62 -11.26
N GLU A 155 6.11 8.89 -11.99
CA GLU A 155 5.80 10.25 -12.44
C GLU A 155 4.28 10.51 -12.40
N ILE A 156 3.91 11.75 -12.09
CA ILE A 156 2.60 12.31 -12.39
C ILE A 156 2.69 13.08 -13.72
N ILE A 157 1.70 12.92 -14.57
CA ILE A 157 1.65 13.60 -15.87
C ILE A 157 0.72 14.80 -15.72
N VAL A 158 1.25 16.00 -15.94
CA VAL A 158 0.52 17.27 -15.82
C VAL A 158 0.65 18.03 -17.13
N GLU A 159 -0.47 18.38 -17.74
CA GLU A 159 -0.57 19.17 -18.96
C GLU A 159 -1.48 20.37 -18.68
N ASP A 160 -1.07 21.56 -19.07
CA ASP A 160 -1.84 22.80 -18.86
C ASP A 160 -2.36 22.97 -17.43
N HIS A 161 -1.51 22.69 -16.42
CA HIS A 161 -1.82 22.70 -14.99
C HIS A 161 -2.92 21.72 -14.54
N LYS A 162 -3.20 20.71 -15.33
CA LYS A 162 -4.15 19.64 -15.01
C LYS A 162 -3.46 18.30 -15.00
N ILE A 163 -3.81 17.47 -14.03
CA ILE A 163 -3.38 16.08 -14.02
C ILE A 163 -4.05 15.35 -15.21
N THR A 164 -3.28 14.60 -15.98
CA THR A 164 -3.77 13.78 -17.09
C THR A 164 -3.45 12.30 -16.92
N GLY A 165 -2.63 11.94 -15.91
CA GLY A 165 -2.32 10.55 -15.65
C GLY A 165 -1.08 10.35 -14.79
N VAL A 166 -0.59 9.12 -14.82
CA VAL A 166 0.65 8.70 -14.17
C VAL A 166 1.47 7.81 -15.08
N LYS A 167 2.77 7.74 -14.82
CA LYS A 167 3.68 6.80 -15.49
C LYS A 167 4.35 5.91 -14.45
N THR A 168 4.46 4.64 -14.75
CA THR A 168 5.19 3.68 -13.92
C THR A 168 6.68 3.71 -14.22
N TYR A 169 7.47 3.20 -13.28
CA TYR A 169 8.92 3.07 -13.46
C TYR A 169 9.29 2.17 -14.65
N SER A 170 8.44 1.20 -14.99
CA SER A 170 8.59 0.33 -16.16
C SER A 170 8.21 1.00 -17.49
N GLY A 171 7.70 2.25 -17.46
CA GLY A 171 7.38 3.05 -18.63
C GLY A 171 5.92 3.00 -19.08
N ALA A 172 5.05 2.21 -18.47
CA ALA A 172 3.63 2.19 -18.79
C ALA A 172 2.94 3.50 -18.36
N VAL A 173 2.03 3.98 -19.18
CA VAL A 173 1.25 5.21 -18.98
C VAL A 173 -0.19 4.87 -18.67
N TYR A 174 -0.75 5.54 -17.67
CA TYR A 174 -2.14 5.39 -17.26
C TYR A 174 -2.80 6.76 -17.22
N HIS A 175 -3.66 7.02 -18.20
CA HIS A 175 -4.42 8.26 -18.27
C HIS A 175 -5.53 8.27 -17.21
N ALA A 176 -5.74 9.41 -16.57
CA ALA A 176 -6.78 9.56 -15.57
C ALA A 176 -7.28 11.00 -15.45
N LYS A 177 -8.55 11.15 -15.07
CA LYS A 177 -9.16 12.45 -14.75
C LYS A 177 -8.76 12.97 -13.39
N ALA A 178 -8.41 12.05 -12.46
CA ALA A 178 -7.96 12.37 -11.10
C ALA A 178 -6.91 11.35 -10.63
N VAL A 179 -5.98 11.83 -9.78
CA VAL A 179 -4.96 11.00 -9.14
C VAL A 179 -4.99 11.23 -7.64
N VAL A 180 -5.10 10.15 -6.87
CA VAL A 180 -5.03 10.16 -5.41
C VAL A 180 -3.67 9.64 -4.97
N LEU A 181 -2.87 10.46 -4.31
CA LEU A 181 -1.58 10.07 -3.77
C LEU A 181 -1.74 9.58 -2.32
N ALA A 182 -1.58 8.28 -2.11
CA ALA A 182 -1.70 7.62 -0.81
C ALA A 182 -0.45 6.78 -0.49
N THR A 183 0.72 7.36 -0.75
CA THR A 183 2.04 6.69 -0.75
C THR A 183 2.53 6.26 0.64
N GLY A 184 1.93 6.79 1.70
CA GLY A 184 2.19 6.37 3.07
C GLY A 184 3.66 6.51 3.47
N THR A 185 4.21 5.46 4.06
CA THR A 185 5.58 5.43 4.59
C THR A 185 6.60 4.82 3.63
N TYR A 186 6.26 4.59 2.36
CA TYR A 186 7.14 3.96 1.38
C TYR A 186 7.89 4.95 0.49
N LEU A 187 7.43 6.20 0.39
CA LEU A 187 8.02 7.22 -0.49
C LEU A 187 9.40 7.63 0.01
N LYS A 188 10.45 7.29 -0.76
CA LYS A 188 11.88 7.43 -0.38
C LYS A 188 12.13 6.99 1.07
N ALA A 189 11.57 5.84 1.44
CA ALA A 189 11.57 5.35 2.82
C ALA A 189 12.97 5.03 3.34
N ARG A 190 13.15 5.22 4.65
CA ARG A 190 14.32 4.74 5.40
C ARG A 190 13.85 4.10 6.71
N CYS A 191 14.39 2.93 7.02
CA CYS A 191 14.21 2.27 8.29
C CYS A 191 15.48 2.41 9.13
N ILE A 192 15.33 2.90 10.37
CA ILE A 192 16.44 3.19 11.27
C ILE A 192 16.35 2.26 12.47
N TYR A 193 17.43 1.55 12.75
CA TYR A 193 17.58 0.63 13.87
C TYR A 193 18.86 1.03 14.65
N GLY A 194 18.70 1.71 15.77
CA GLY A 194 19.84 2.33 16.45
C GLY A 194 20.59 3.29 15.53
N ASP A 195 21.87 3.05 15.32
CA ASP A 195 22.74 3.87 14.46
C ASP A 195 22.71 3.47 12.98
N VAL A 196 22.02 2.37 12.64
CA VAL A 196 21.97 1.86 11.26
C VAL A 196 20.76 2.42 10.53
N SER A 197 21.01 3.02 9.35
CA SER A 197 19.97 3.53 8.44
C SER A 197 19.95 2.74 7.14
N ASN A 198 18.86 2.02 6.89
CA ASN A 198 18.64 1.25 5.68
C ASN A 198 17.68 1.97 4.73
N ALA A 199 18.03 2.03 3.45
CA ALA A 199 17.15 2.56 2.40
C ALA A 199 16.13 1.47 1.99
N THR A 200 15.23 1.15 2.91
CA THR A 200 14.15 0.16 2.73
C THR A 200 12.83 0.74 3.21
N GLY A 201 11.73 0.24 2.66
CA GLY A 201 10.41 0.41 3.24
C GLY A 201 10.21 -0.46 4.49
N PRO A 202 9.08 -0.29 5.19
CA PRO A 202 8.71 -1.15 6.32
C PRO A 202 8.74 -2.64 5.94
N ASN A 203 9.09 -3.51 6.90
CA ASN A 203 9.23 -4.96 6.73
C ASN A 203 10.26 -5.38 5.67
N GLY A 204 11.25 -4.53 5.35
CA GLY A 204 12.26 -4.82 4.34
C GLY A 204 11.75 -4.76 2.90
N LEU A 205 10.54 -4.27 2.67
CA LEU A 205 10.00 -4.10 1.33
C LEU A 205 10.71 -2.96 0.58
N GLN A 206 10.68 -3.03 -0.74
CA GLN A 206 11.30 -2.00 -1.57
C GLN A 206 10.60 -0.65 -1.38
N PRO A 207 11.36 0.45 -1.19
CA PRO A 207 10.78 1.79 -1.12
C PRO A 207 10.41 2.29 -2.52
N ALA A 208 9.42 3.17 -2.62
CA ALA A 208 9.11 3.90 -3.84
C ALA A 208 10.06 5.12 -3.95
N ASN A 209 11.02 5.05 -4.84
CA ASN A 209 12.11 6.03 -4.87
C ASN A 209 11.95 7.12 -5.93
N HIS A 210 11.14 6.89 -6.96
CA HIS A 210 11.18 7.70 -8.18
C HIS A 210 10.12 8.80 -8.23
N LEU A 211 8.97 8.63 -7.57
CA LEU A 211 7.86 9.59 -7.64
C LEU A 211 8.18 10.97 -7.01
N THR A 212 9.02 11.01 -5.99
CA THR A 212 9.31 12.25 -5.24
C THR A 212 9.83 13.38 -6.13
N ASP A 213 10.69 13.06 -7.08
CA ASP A 213 11.32 14.08 -7.94
C ASP A 213 10.28 14.67 -8.92
N SER A 214 9.34 13.84 -9.40
CA SER A 214 8.21 14.31 -10.19
C SER A 214 7.26 15.23 -9.40
N LEU A 215 7.00 14.90 -8.13
CA LEU A 215 6.18 15.75 -7.25
C LEU A 215 6.83 17.13 -7.02
N ILE A 216 8.14 17.15 -6.73
CA ILE A 216 8.90 18.39 -6.55
C ILE A 216 8.90 19.23 -7.83
N ALA A 217 9.12 18.61 -8.99
CA ALA A 217 9.11 19.28 -10.28
C ALA A 217 7.74 19.94 -10.61
N ASN A 218 6.65 19.39 -10.05
CA ASN A 218 5.31 19.94 -10.15
C ASN A 218 4.94 20.90 -9.01
N GLY A 219 5.92 21.35 -8.23
CA GLY A 219 5.74 22.38 -7.21
C GLY A 219 5.23 21.88 -5.86
N ILE A 220 5.21 20.57 -5.61
CA ILE A 220 4.81 20.01 -4.32
C ILE A 220 6.01 20.03 -3.37
N GLU A 221 5.89 20.78 -2.29
CA GLU A 221 6.92 20.85 -1.26
C GLU A 221 6.94 19.56 -0.44
N MET A 222 8.13 18.97 -0.27
CA MET A 222 8.30 17.66 0.34
C MET A 222 9.14 17.74 1.60
N PHE A 223 8.63 17.16 2.70
CA PHE A 223 9.33 17.06 3.98
C PHE A 223 9.46 15.60 4.42
N ARG A 224 10.54 15.32 5.15
CA ARG A 224 10.73 14.00 5.75
C ARG A 224 10.14 13.95 7.15
N PHE A 225 9.17 13.06 7.33
CA PHE A 225 8.59 12.76 8.64
C PHE A 225 9.19 11.50 9.22
N LYS A 226 9.28 11.45 10.55
CA LYS A 226 9.67 10.28 11.33
C LYS A 226 8.42 9.68 11.98
N THR A 227 8.30 8.35 11.91
CA THR A 227 7.38 7.58 12.73
C THR A 227 8.19 6.64 13.64
N GLY A 228 7.66 6.32 14.84
CA GLY A 228 8.27 5.34 15.74
C GLY A 228 7.49 4.03 15.73
N THR A 229 8.19 2.91 15.68
CA THR A 229 7.61 1.58 15.85
C THR A 229 8.11 1.00 17.16
N PRO A 230 7.25 0.54 18.08
CA PRO A 230 7.68 -0.10 19.31
C PRO A 230 8.41 -1.41 19.02
N ALA A 231 9.37 -1.74 19.87
CA ALA A 231 10.10 -2.98 19.77
C ALA A 231 9.17 -4.20 19.88
N ARG A 232 9.48 -5.25 19.11
CA ARG A 232 8.86 -6.57 19.28
C ARG A 232 9.63 -7.32 20.36
N ALA A 233 8.97 -7.65 21.47
CA ALA A 233 9.56 -8.45 22.52
C ALA A 233 9.36 -9.96 22.25
N ASP A 234 10.39 -10.77 22.48
CA ASP A 234 10.23 -12.22 22.49
C ASP A 234 9.40 -12.60 23.72
N ARG A 235 8.28 -13.28 23.51
CA ARG A 235 7.38 -13.72 24.57
C ARG A 235 8.11 -14.50 25.68
N ARG A 236 9.13 -15.26 25.34
CA ARG A 236 9.92 -16.08 26.29
C ARG A 236 10.80 -15.22 27.21
N SER A 237 11.08 -13.95 26.83
CA SER A 237 11.86 -13.01 27.63
C SER A 237 11.00 -12.17 28.57
N ILE A 238 9.68 -12.32 28.54
CA ILE A 238 8.75 -11.52 29.34
C ILE A 238 8.44 -12.22 30.66
N ASP A 239 8.62 -11.51 31.75
CA ASP A 239 8.19 -11.94 33.08
C ASP A 239 6.73 -11.53 33.33
N PHE A 240 5.80 -12.40 32.98
CA PHE A 240 4.37 -12.16 33.16
C PHE A 240 3.93 -12.03 34.60
N SER A 241 4.72 -12.52 35.60
CA SER A 241 4.39 -12.38 37.01
C SER A 241 4.41 -10.93 37.49
N LYS A 242 5.07 -10.03 36.76
CA LYS A 242 5.16 -8.60 37.05
C LYS A 242 4.14 -7.75 36.27
N MET A 243 3.20 -8.37 35.58
CA MET A 243 2.24 -7.71 34.76
C MET A 243 0.81 -8.04 35.19
N GLU A 244 -0.10 -7.13 34.97
CA GLU A 244 -1.53 -7.37 35.10
C GLU A 244 -2.13 -7.66 33.71
N GLU A 245 -2.97 -8.70 33.64
CA GLU A 245 -3.69 -9.03 32.43
C GLU A 245 -4.75 -7.96 32.13
N GLN A 246 -4.74 -7.44 30.93
CA GLN A 246 -5.72 -6.46 30.45
C GLN A 246 -6.70 -7.13 29.50
N PHE A 247 -7.88 -7.43 30.00
CA PHE A 247 -8.97 -7.96 29.20
C PHE A 247 -9.54 -6.90 28.26
N GLY A 248 -10.05 -7.35 27.11
CA GLY A 248 -10.75 -6.54 26.13
C GLY A 248 -12.27 -6.66 26.24
#